data_d9dc632bbb808155f5743a028f300f7a
#
_entry.id   d9dc632bbb808155f5743a028f300f7a
#
_cell.length_a   1.000
_cell.length_b   1.000
_cell.length_c   1.000
_cell.angle_alpha   90.00
_cell.angle_beta   90.00
_cell.angle_gamma   90.00
#
_symmetry.space_group_name_H-M   'P 1'
#
loop_
_entity.id
_entity.type
_entity.pdbx_description
1 polymer ?
#
loop_
_entity_poly.entity_id
_entity_poly.type
_entity_poly.pdbx_seq_one_letter_code
_entity_poly.pdbx_strand_id
1 'polypeptide(L)'
;MNESEGTSNPSVKALIVFRENGDTDNLFVPILCDAIRMDGIDVRCSIKEFWDSNTAYDIIHFQWPEEVVGWTCNDPDIIRCLEERISFFRPRGTRFVYTRHNVRPHYANGIISRAYDIIESQSDIVVHMGRFSRDEFLTKYPDSQNVVIPHHIYQYTYK
;
A
#
# COMPACT_ATOMS: atom_id res chain seq x y z
N MET A 1 -45.69 5.71 13.35
CA MET A 1 -44.69 5.75 12.26
C MET A 1 -43.32 5.90 12.91
N ASN A 2 -42.62 4.80 13.06
CA ASN A 2 -41.24 4.80 13.58
C ASN A 2 -40.34 4.74 12.38
N GLU A 3 -39.66 5.85 12.09
CA GLU A 3 -38.55 5.88 11.16
C GLU A 3 -37.35 5.19 11.86
N SER A 4 -36.98 4.03 11.38
CA SER A 4 -35.76 3.36 11.78
C SER A 4 -34.60 4.17 11.18
N GLU A 5 -33.92 4.97 12.00
CA GLU A 5 -32.63 5.53 11.68
C GLU A 5 -31.65 4.37 11.41
N GLY A 6 -31.40 4.14 10.15
CA GLY A 6 -30.34 3.23 9.72
C GLY A 6 -28.98 3.81 10.13
N THR A 7 -28.40 3.28 11.19
CA THR A 7 -26.99 3.53 11.54
C THR A 7 -26.13 2.96 10.43
N SER A 8 -25.74 3.79 9.48
CA SER A 8 -24.71 3.42 8.52
C SER A 8 -23.42 3.16 9.31
N ASN A 9 -22.95 1.92 9.34
CA ASN A 9 -21.62 1.62 9.83
C ASN A 9 -20.63 2.55 9.09
N PRO A 10 -19.68 3.18 9.80
CA PRO A 10 -18.67 4.01 9.14
C PRO A 10 -17.96 3.17 8.11
N SER A 11 -17.93 3.63 6.86
CA SER A 11 -17.22 2.92 5.79
C SER A 11 -15.72 2.92 6.10
N VAL A 12 -15.06 1.78 5.93
CA VAL A 12 -13.60 1.67 6.05
C VAL A 12 -12.94 2.64 5.07
N LYS A 13 -11.97 3.42 5.55
CA LYS A 13 -11.19 4.36 4.74
C LYS A 13 -9.82 3.80 4.45
N ALA A 14 -9.50 3.66 3.17
CA ALA A 14 -8.22 3.16 2.71
C ALA A 14 -7.47 4.19 1.86
N LEU A 15 -6.15 4.27 2.04
CA LEU A 15 -5.25 5.02 1.18
C LEU A 15 -4.30 4.05 0.49
N ILE A 16 -4.33 4.01 -0.83
CA ILE A 16 -3.31 3.35 -1.63
C ILE A 16 -2.23 4.38 -1.95
N VAL A 17 -1.00 4.12 -1.51
CA VAL A 17 0.12 5.03 -1.73
C VAL A 17 0.70 4.78 -3.11
N PHE A 18 0.16 5.50 -4.08
CA PHE A 18 0.54 5.46 -5.49
C PHE A 18 0.18 6.78 -6.16
N ARG A 19 0.77 7.08 -7.33
CA ARG A 19 0.50 8.34 -8.06
C ARG A 19 -0.97 8.45 -8.48
N GLU A 20 -1.57 9.62 -8.33
CA GLU A 20 -3.01 9.86 -8.57
C GLU A 20 -3.41 9.71 -10.04
N ASN A 21 -2.57 10.18 -10.94
CA ASN A 21 -2.77 10.12 -12.39
C ASN A 21 -1.66 9.28 -13.00
N GLY A 22 -1.58 8.03 -12.54
CA GLY A 22 -0.54 7.12 -12.99
C GLY A 22 -0.55 6.99 -14.50
N ASP A 23 0.64 6.96 -15.07
CA ASP A 23 0.88 6.53 -16.43
C ASP A 23 -0.04 5.36 -16.74
N THR A 24 -0.76 5.46 -17.85
CA THR A 24 -1.74 4.47 -18.31
C THR A 24 -1.12 3.09 -18.53
N ASP A 25 0.20 2.98 -18.41
CA ASP A 25 0.95 1.75 -18.67
C ASP A 25 0.85 0.72 -17.53
N ASN A 26 0.52 1.14 -16.30
CA ASN A 26 0.33 0.22 -15.18
C ASN A 26 -1.11 0.26 -14.65
N LEU A 27 -1.93 -0.63 -15.15
CA LEU A 27 -3.35 -0.73 -14.80
C LEU A 27 -3.62 -1.48 -13.48
N PHE A 28 -2.59 -2.03 -12.83
CA PHE A 28 -2.77 -2.82 -11.61
C PHE A 28 -3.45 -2.01 -10.50
N VAL A 29 -2.89 -0.84 -10.17
CA VAL A 29 -3.42 -0.03 -9.06
C VAL A 29 -4.79 0.57 -9.38
N PRO A 30 -5.06 1.15 -10.56
CA PRO A 30 -6.40 1.60 -10.93
C PRO A 30 -7.47 0.50 -10.80
N ILE A 31 -7.21 -0.70 -11.32
CA ILE A 31 -8.14 -1.82 -11.24
C ILE A 31 -8.34 -2.27 -9.78
N LEU A 32 -7.26 -2.31 -8.98
CA LEU A 32 -7.34 -2.60 -7.55
C LEU A 32 -8.21 -1.58 -6.82
N CYS A 33 -8.03 -0.29 -7.08
CA CYS A 33 -8.84 0.77 -6.50
C CYS A 33 -10.32 0.60 -6.85
N ASP A 34 -10.63 0.30 -8.10
CA ASP A 34 -12.02 0.12 -8.56
C ASP A 34 -12.65 -1.12 -7.90
N ALA A 35 -11.94 -2.23 -7.79
CA ALA A 35 -12.41 -3.42 -7.11
C ALA A 35 -12.72 -3.14 -5.62
N ILE A 36 -11.83 -2.42 -4.93
CA ILE A 36 -12.02 -2.05 -3.52
C ILE A 36 -13.24 -1.14 -3.35
N ARG A 37 -13.47 -0.19 -4.26
CA ARG A 37 -14.67 0.68 -4.24
C ARG A 37 -15.95 -0.11 -4.45
N MET A 38 -15.93 -1.11 -5.33
CA MET A 38 -17.09 -1.97 -5.58
C MET A 38 -17.50 -2.77 -4.33
N ASP A 39 -16.55 -3.06 -3.44
CA ASP A 39 -16.81 -3.69 -2.15
C ASP A 39 -17.27 -2.69 -1.05
N GLY A 40 -17.52 -1.42 -1.42
CA GLY A 40 -18.08 -0.40 -0.51
C GLY A 40 -17.04 0.26 0.42
N ILE A 41 -15.75 0.12 0.13
CA ILE A 41 -14.66 0.76 0.88
C ILE A 41 -14.38 2.14 0.27
N ASP A 42 -14.27 3.17 1.12
CA ASP A 42 -13.82 4.51 0.70
C ASP A 42 -12.31 4.49 0.47
N VAL A 43 -11.89 4.30 -0.80
CA VAL A 43 -10.49 4.21 -1.16
C VAL A 43 -10.02 5.42 -1.97
N ARG A 44 -8.91 5.98 -1.54
CA ARG A 44 -8.15 7.00 -2.25
C ARG A 44 -6.81 6.44 -2.74
N CYS A 45 -6.30 7.02 -3.81
CA CYS A 45 -5.00 6.68 -4.38
C CYS A 45 -4.18 7.97 -4.48
N SER A 46 -3.21 8.15 -3.60
CA SER A 46 -2.41 9.38 -3.57
C SER A 46 -1.13 9.22 -2.75
N ILE A 47 0.02 9.53 -3.36
CA ILE A 47 1.29 9.70 -2.65
C ILE A 47 1.26 10.99 -1.83
N LYS A 48 0.68 12.04 -2.40
CA LYS A 48 0.61 13.34 -1.74
C LYS A 48 -0.17 13.26 -0.43
N GLU A 49 -1.30 12.56 -0.40
CA GLU A 49 -2.06 12.37 0.83
C GLU A 49 -1.29 11.57 1.89
N PHE A 50 -0.48 10.59 1.48
CA PHE A 50 0.38 9.90 2.44
C PHE A 50 1.35 10.87 3.14
N TRP A 51 1.97 11.78 2.40
CA TRP A 51 2.96 12.70 2.94
C TRP A 51 2.36 13.88 3.70
N ASP A 52 1.31 14.50 3.17
CA ASP A 52 0.85 15.81 3.61
C ASP A 52 -0.43 15.78 4.44
N SER A 53 -1.26 14.74 4.30
CA SER A 53 -2.57 14.70 4.94
C SER A 53 -2.51 14.30 6.41
N ASN A 54 -3.38 14.91 7.21
CA ASN A 54 -3.66 14.49 8.58
C ASN A 54 -4.95 13.67 8.68
N THR A 55 -5.52 13.29 7.55
CA THR A 55 -6.73 12.43 7.49
C THR A 55 -6.42 11.08 8.15
N ALA A 56 -7.33 10.63 9.01
CA ALA A 56 -7.25 9.29 9.56
C ALA A 56 -7.69 8.26 8.50
N TYR A 57 -6.83 7.29 8.24
CA TYR A 57 -7.12 6.12 7.42
C TYR A 57 -7.11 4.87 8.28
N ASP A 58 -8.06 3.97 8.05
CA ASP A 58 -8.07 2.65 8.69
C ASP A 58 -6.97 1.76 8.09
N ILE A 59 -6.74 1.91 6.78
CA ILE A 59 -5.74 1.14 6.03
C ILE A 59 -4.88 2.08 5.19
N ILE A 60 -3.55 1.90 5.25
CA ILE A 60 -2.60 2.45 4.28
C ILE A 60 -1.94 1.28 3.56
N HIS A 61 -2.05 1.28 2.23
CA HIS A 61 -1.60 0.18 1.38
C HIS A 61 -0.46 0.64 0.46
N PHE A 62 0.73 0.15 0.74
CA PHE A 62 1.92 0.38 -0.07
C PHE A 62 1.98 -0.59 -1.25
N GLN A 63 2.44 -0.10 -2.40
CA GLN A 63 2.60 -0.88 -3.62
C GLN A 63 4.08 -1.07 -3.96
N TRP A 64 4.78 -0.01 -4.35
CA TRP A 64 6.22 0.01 -4.61
C TRP A 64 6.90 0.98 -3.65
N PRO A 65 7.85 0.54 -2.82
CA PRO A 65 8.61 1.44 -1.95
C PRO A 65 9.31 2.58 -2.72
N GLU A 66 9.76 2.32 -3.95
CA GLU A 66 10.34 3.33 -4.83
C GLU A 66 9.35 4.44 -5.17
N GLU A 67 8.08 4.12 -5.33
CA GLU A 67 7.04 5.10 -5.59
C GLU A 67 6.82 6.02 -4.39
N VAL A 68 6.93 5.46 -3.19
CA VAL A 68 6.73 6.20 -1.94
C VAL A 68 7.81 7.26 -1.72
N VAL A 69 9.08 6.87 -1.91
CA VAL A 69 10.24 7.75 -1.64
C VAL A 69 10.75 8.48 -2.88
N GLY A 70 10.30 8.09 -4.06
CA GLY A 70 10.77 8.60 -5.35
C GLY A 70 11.84 7.69 -5.97
N TRP A 71 11.61 7.27 -7.21
CA TRP A 71 12.44 6.29 -7.95
C TRP A 71 13.92 6.65 -8.07
N THR A 72 14.24 7.93 -8.05
CA THR A 72 15.61 8.43 -8.17
C THR A 72 16.03 9.27 -6.96
N CYS A 73 15.32 9.14 -5.84
CA CYS A 73 15.59 9.91 -4.64
C CYS A 73 16.99 9.60 -4.10
N ASN A 74 17.75 10.66 -3.84
CA ASN A 74 19.07 10.61 -3.21
C ASN A 74 19.11 11.39 -1.88
N ASP A 75 17.95 11.85 -1.39
CA ASP A 75 17.84 12.57 -0.13
C ASP A 75 17.73 11.57 1.04
N PRO A 76 18.71 11.48 1.92
CA PRO A 76 18.65 10.57 3.06
C PRO A 76 17.58 10.95 4.08
N ASP A 77 17.14 12.20 4.13
CA ASP A 77 16.10 12.66 5.05
C ASP A 77 14.73 12.04 4.75
N ILE A 78 14.50 11.59 3.51
CA ILE A 78 13.23 10.92 3.14
C ILE A 78 12.98 9.66 3.97
N ILE A 79 14.03 8.96 4.38
CA ILE A 79 13.92 7.75 5.20
C ILE A 79 13.41 8.10 6.60
N ARG A 80 13.96 9.14 7.23
CA ARG A 80 13.46 9.66 8.51
C ARG A 80 12.01 10.12 8.39
N CYS A 81 11.68 10.85 7.31
CA CYS A 81 10.32 11.29 7.04
C CYS A 81 9.35 10.09 6.88
N LEU A 82 9.77 9.01 6.22
CA LEU A 82 8.97 7.79 6.08
C LEU A 82 8.67 7.15 7.45
N GLU A 83 9.69 7.02 8.29
CA GLU A 83 9.54 6.49 9.66
C GLU A 83 8.61 7.37 10.51
N GLU A 84 8.75 8.70 10.41
CA GLU A 84 7.88 9.68 11.09
C GLU A 84 6.42 9.58 10.60
N ARG A 85 6.18 9.40 9.28
CA ARG A 85 4.82 9.24 8.75
C ARG A 85 4.16 7.95 9.20
N ILE A 86 4.88 6.85 9.22
CA ILE A 86 4.38 5.57 9.75
C ILE A 86 4.06 5.73 11.25
N SER A 87 4.97 6.35 12.00
CA SER A 87 4.79 6.62 13.43
C SER A 87 3.62 7.56 13.72
N PHE A 88 3.30 8.48 12.79
CA PHE A 88 2.12 9.35 12.89
C PHE A 88 0.81 8.57 12.78
N PHE A 89 0.71 7.63 11.84
CA PHE A 89 -0.51 6.88 11.58
C PHE A 89 -0.74 5.73 12.58
N ARG A 90 0.32 5.04 13.00
CA ARG A 90 0.23 3.83 13.84
C ARG A 90 -0.60 4.03 15.12
N PRO A 91 -0.37 5.05 15.98
CA PRO A 91 -1.15 5.24 17.20
C PRO A 91 -2.59 5.69 16.95
N ARG A 92 -2.94 6.03 15.70
CA ARG A 92 -4.31 6.36 15.26
C ARG A 92 -5.12 5.15 14.85
N GLY A 93 -4.55 3.95 14.99
CA GLY A 93 -5.22 2.68 14.66
C GLY A 93 -5.07 2.25 13.20
N THR A 94 -4.30 3.00 12.40
CA THR A 94 -4.05 2.64 11.00
C THR A 94 -3.30 1.31 10.88
N ARG A 95 -3.79 0.41 10.02
CA ARG A 95 -3.12 -0.81 9.61
C ARG A 95 -2.38 -0.60 8.31
N PHE A 96 -1.19 -1.18 8.21
CA PHE A 96 -0.35 -1.11 7.02
C PHE A 96 -0.40 -2.41 6.25
N VAL A 97 -0.68 -2.30 4.95
CA VAL A 97 -0.66 -3.42 4.00
C VAL A 97 0.41 -3.13 2.96
N TYR A 98 1.14 -4.14 2.55
CA TYR A 98 2.12 -4.03 1.48
C TYR A 98 1.89 -5.11 0.43
N THR A 99 1.72 -4.72 -0.84
CA THR A 99 1.75 -5.67 -1.96
C THR A 99 3.17 -5.77 -2.49
N ARG A 100 3.78 -6.93 -2.32
CA ARG A 100 5.14 -7.21 -2.74
C ARG A 100 5.19 -7.61 -4.21
N HIS A 101 5.36 -6.61 -5.06
CA HIS A 101 5.50 -6.80 -6.51
C HIS A 101 6.84 -7.40 -6.91
N ASN A 102 7.90 -7.02 -6.20
CA ASN A 102 9.27 -7.40 -6.51
C ASN A 102 9.97 -8.00 -5.29
N VAL A 103 10.79 -9.02 -5.52
CA VAL A 103 11.66 -9.59 -4.49
C VAL A 103 12.83 -8.66 -4.17
N ARG A 104 13.24 -7.84 -5.14
CA ARG A 104 14.33 -6.85 -5.02
C ARG A 104 13.91 -5.52 -5.64
N PRO A 105 14.45 -4.39 -5.16
CA PRO A 105 14.26 -3.10 -5.80
C PRO A 105 14.68 -3.13 -7.26
N HIS A 106 13.99 -2.36 -8.12
CA HIS A 106 14.42 -2.15 -9.52
C HIS A 106 15.75 -1.40 -9.58
N TYR A 107 16.00 -0.49 -8.65
CA TYR A 107 17.21 0.30 -8.54
C TYR A 107 17.82 0.09 -7.16
N ALA A 108 18.97 -0.55 -7.10
CA ALA A 108 19.67 -0.80 -5.84
C ALA A 108 20.47 0.46 -5.43
N ASN A 109 19.82 1.40 -4.75
CA ASN A 109 20.53 2.40 -3.96
C ASN A 109 20.20 2.21 -2.47
N GLY A 110 21.03 2.79 -1.59
CA GLY A 110 20.87 2.60 -0.14
C GLY A 110 19.56 3.15 0.41
N ILE A 111 19.00 4.21 -0.18
CA ILE A 111 17.73 4.85 0.23
C ILE A 111 16.57 3.93 -0.12
N ILE A 112 16.50 3.45 -1.34
CA ILE A 112 15.44 2.55 -1.80
C ILE A 112 15.47 1.24 -1.00
N SER A 113 16.66 0.65 -0.83
CA SER A 113 16.80 -0.57 -0.01
C SER A 113 16.30 -0.36 1.42
N ARG A 114 16.59 0.80 2.02
CA ARG A 114 16.13 1.15 3.36
C ARG A 114 14.60 1.36 3.40
N ALA A 115 14.02 1.97 2.38
CA ALA A 115 12.57 2.11 2.26
C ALA A 115 11.86 0.74 2.20
N TYR A 116 12.43 -0.22 1.45
CA TYR A 116 11.95 -1.60 1.44
C TYR A 116 11.98 -2.22 2.85
N ASP A 117 13.11 -2.14 3.54
CA ASP A 117 13.26 -2.71 4.90
C ASP A 117 12.21 -2.13 5.87
N ILE A 118 11.96 -0.81 5.79
CA ILE A 118 10.98 -0.14 6.64
C ILE A 118 9.57 -0.61 6.31
N ILE A 119 9.16 -0.54 5.04
CA ILE A 119 7.81 -0.90 4.61
C ILE A 119 7.55 -2.39 4.88
N GLU A 120 8.50 -3.27 4.55
CA GLU A 120 8.38 -4.70 4.82
C GLU A 120 8.21 -5.00 6.32
N SER A 121 9.06 -4.40 7.18
CA SER A 121 9.03 -4.65 8.62
C SER A 121 7.85 -3.99 9.34
N GLN A 122 7.31 -2.91 8.80
CA GLN A 122 6.22 -2.14 9.40
C GLN A 122 4.84 -2.55 8.90
N SER A 123 4.74 -3.40 7.87
CA SER A 123 3.45 -3.86 7.37
C SER A 123 2.82 -4.91 8.29
N ASP A 124 1.53 -4.71 8.60
CA ASP A 124 0.74 -5.67 9.38
C ASP A 124 0.38 -6.89 8.54
N ILE A 125 0.18 -6.71 7.23
CA ILE A 125 -0.10 -7.78 6.27
C ILE A 125 0.71 -7.54 5.00
N VAL A 126 1.34 -8.60 4.49
CA VAL A 126 2.02 -8.57 3.20
C VAL A 126 1.27 -9.44 2.19
N VAL A 127 0.91 -8.83 1.06
CA VAL A 127 0.25 -9.49 -0.06
C VAL A 127 1.30 -9.94 -1.07
N HIS A 128 1.29 -11.22 -1.41
CA HIS A 128 2.18 -11.82 -2.40
C HIS A 128 1.38 -12.29 -3.62
N MET A 129 1.91 -12.10 -4.81
CA MET A 129 1.29 -12.58 -6.05
C MET A 129 1.53 -14.06 -6.32
N GLY A 130 2.38 -14.71 -5.53
CA GLY A 130 2.70 -16.12 -5.65
C GLY A 130 3.37 -16.69 -4.40
N ARG A 131 3.30 -18.00 -4.26
CA ARG A 131 3.86 -18.72 -3.09
C ARG A 131 5.38 -18.53 -2.96
N PHE A 132 6.11 -18.49 -4.07
CA PHE A 132 7.56 -18.28 -4.05
C PHE A 132 7.93 -16.97 -3.35
N SER A 133 7.25 -15.86 -3.66
CA SER A 133 7.47 -14.56 -3.01
C SER A 133 7.20 -14.62 -1.51
N ARG A 134 6.11 -15.30 -1.11
CA ARG A 134 5.77 -15.49 0.30
C ARG A 134 6.82 -16.32 1.02
N ASP A 135 7.20 -17.46 0.48
CA ASP A 135 8.11 -18.40 1.13
C ASP A 135 9.51 -17.77 1.29
N GLU A 136 9.97 -17.00 0.31
CA GLU A 136 11.20 -16.23 0.40
C GLU A 136 11.09 -15.12 1.46
N PHE A 137 9.97 -14.39 1.52
CA PHE A 137 9.74 -13.34 2.51
C PHE A 137 9.77 -13.87 3.94
N LEU A 138 9.18 -15.04 4.18
CA LEU A 138 9.16 -15.70 5.49
C LEU A 138 10.55 -16.10 5.98
N THR A 139 11.55 -16.23 5.11
CA THR A 139 12.93 -16.47 5.55
C THR A 139 13.52 -15.26 6.27
N LYS A 140 13.09 -14.04 5.90
CA LYS A 140 13.53 -12.78 6.52
C LYS A 140 12.61 -12.35 7.68
N TYR A 141 11.31 -12.58 7.53
CA TYR A 141 10.28 -12.15 8.47
C TYR A 141 9.35 -13.34 8.85
N PRO A 142 9.83 -14.29 9.68
CA PRO A 142 9.11 -15.53 9.95
C PRO A 142 7.76 -15.34 10.66
N ASP A 143 7.62 -14.28 11.46
CA ASP A 143 6.41 -13.98 12.23
C ASP A 143 5.42 -13.06 11.51
N SER A 144 5.70 -12.67 10.26
CA SER A 144 4.86 -11.76 9.49
C SER A 144 3.55 -12.43 9.04
N GLN A 145 2.48 -11.63 8.96
CA GLN A 145 1.21 -12.09 8.39
C GLN A 145 1.24 -11.94 6.87
N ASN A 146 1.02 -13.03 6.16
CA ASN A 146 1.14 -13.10 4.71
C ASN A 146 -0.10 -13.71 4.07
N VAL A 147 -0.52 -13.11 2.94
CA VAL A 147 -1.57 -13.66 2.08
C VAL A 147 -1.05 -13.81 0.65
N VAL A 148 -1.53 -14.81 -0.06
CA VAL A 148 -1.22 -14.98 -1.49
C VAL A 148 -2.46 -14.66 -2.29
N ILE A 149 -2.42 -13.57 -3.04
CA ILE A 149 -3.47 -13.15 -3.95
C ILE A 149 -2.85 -13.11 -5.35
N PRO A 150 -3.21 -14.01 -6.26
CA PRO A 150 -2.68 -14.00 -7.61
C PRO A 150 -2.94 -12.68 -8.33
N HIS A 151 -2.05 -12.33 -9.24
CA HIS A 151 -2.22 -11.15 -10.08
C HIS A 151 -3.56 -11.23 -10.83
N HIS A 152 -4.31 -10.12 -10.86
CA HIS A 152 -5.58 -10.09 -11.57
C HIS A 152 -5.38 -10.17 -13.10
N ILE A 153 -6.42 -10.60 -13.80
CA ILE A 153 -6.43 -10.78 -15.24
C ILE A 153 -6.96 -9.49 -15.89
N TYR A 154 -6.22 -8.94 -16.84
CA TYR A 154 -6.60 -7.71 -17.58
C TYR A 154 -7.54 -8.00 -18.78
N GLN A 155 -8.42 -9.00 -18.69
CA GLN A 155 -9.14 -9.51 -19.87
C GLN A 155 -10.10 -8.51 -20.56
N TYR A 156 -10.42 -7.40 -19.93
CA TYR A 156 -11.30 -6.36 -20.51
C TYR A 156 -10.57 -5.03 -20.77
N THR A 157 -9.30 -4.94 -20.53
CA THR A 157 -8.54 -3.70 -20.53
C THR A 157 -7.74 -3.47 -21.80
N TYR A 158 -7.33 -4.55 -22.45
CA TYR A 158 -6.64 -4.51 -23.73
C TYR A 158 -7.59 -5.03 -24.81
N LYS A 159 -8.00 -4.12 -25.71
CA LYS A 159 -8.70 -4.46 -26.96
C LYS A 159 -7.71 -4.51 -28.10
#